data_f38460b2213aeba393ca8fecc8fd911c
#
_entry.id   f38460b2213aeba393ca8fecc8fd911c
#
_cell.length_a   1.000
_cell.length_b   1.000
_cell.length_c   1.000
_cell.angle_alpha   90.00
_cell.angle_beta   90.00
_cell.angle_gamma   90.00
#
_symmetry.space_group_name_H-M   'P 1'
#
loop_
_entity.id
_entity.type
_entity.pdbx_description
1 polymer ?
#
loop_
_entity_poly.entity_id
_entity_poly.type
_entity_poly.pdbx_seq_one_letter_code
_entity_poly.pdbx_strand_id
1 'polypeptide(L)'
;QPIIITPSDNNMYKIVAGERRWRAAKKANLKEIPAVIRKYSEEQVAEIALIENLQRENLNPIEEAIGYNLLMDEFNLTQELISQRVGKSRSAIANSLRLLSLEDEIQKMLILGTLTSGHARAILSLDDKELRIALSKRIIEDNLNVRQAEALAKQLQKKKPQKKKTEKTAYDIEIEKIQNTLSSAMGTKVRINHTAKKGKIEIEYYGNEDFERVLGFFNIKGE
;
A
#
# COMPACT_ATOMS: atom_id res chain seq x y z
N GLN A 1 -30.25 -17.67 19.54
CA GLN A 1 -29.78 -16.27 19.66
C GLN A 1 -30.90 -15.30 19.26
N PRO A 2 -31.22 -14.31 20.10
CA PRO A 2 -32.25 -13.31 19.78
C PRO A 2 -31.84 -12.45 18.57
N ILE A 3 -32.84 -11.90 17.87
CA ILE A 3 -32.65 -10.85 16.89
C ILE A 3 -32.53 -9.49 17.59
N ILE A 4 -31.91 -8.49 16.93
CA ILE A 4 -31.83 -7.13 17.45
C ILE A 4 -32.79 -6.24 16.65
N ILE A 5 -33.67 -5.52 17.35
CA ILE A 5 -34.66 -4.65 16.76
C ILE A 5 -34.63 -3.26 17.41
N THR A 6 -35.01 -2.24 16.63
CA THR A 6 -35.18 -0.86 17.10
C THR A 6 -36.64 -0.41 16.87
N PRO A 7 -37.25 0.36 17.79
CA PRO A 7 -38.58 0.94 17.56
C PRO A 7 -38.56 1.80 16.29
N SER A 8 -39.63 1.69 15.50
CA SER A 8 -39.87 2.51 14.31
C SER A 8 -41.23 3.19 14.47
N ASP A 9 -41.60 4.06 13.54
CA ASP A 9 -42.89 4.73 13.54
C ASP A 9 -44.04 3.72 13.49
N ASN A 10 -45.25 4.14 13.96
CA ASN A 10 -46.45 3.33 13.92
C ASN A 10 -46.45 2.04 14.75
N ASN A 11 -45.79 2.03 15.90
CA ASN A 11 -45.71 0.85 16.78
C ASN A 11 -45.06 -0.40 16.12
N MET A 12 -44.25 -0.18 15.08
CA MET A 12 -43.52 -1.21 14.36
C MET A 12 -42.05 -1.27 14.85
N TYR A 13 -41.37 -2.33 14.48
CA TYR A 13 -39.96 -2.50 14.78
C TYR A 13 -39.17 -2.76 13.49
N LYS A 14 -38.01 -2.12 13.40
CA LYS A 14 -37.04 -2.36 12.32
C LYS A 14 -36.01 -3.36 12.81
N ILE A 15 -35.72 -4.38 12.01
CA ILE A 15 -34.65 -5.35 12.32
C ILE A 15 -33.31 -4.67 12.06
N VAL A 16 -32.48 -4.66 13.09
CA VAL A 16 -31.08 -4.12 13.03
C VAL A 16 -30.09 -5.24 12.71
N ALA A 17 -30.26 -6.43 13.35
CA ALA A 17 -29.42 -7.59 13.09
C ALA A 17 -30.21 -8.88 13.26
N GLY A 18 -29.88 -9.91 12.45
CA GLY A 18 -30.49 -11.24 12.52
C GLY A 18 -31.62 -11.48 11.50
N GLU A 19 -31.60 -10.77 10.36
CA GLU A 19 -32.63 -10.91 9.32
C GLU A 19 -32.77 -12.37 8.82
N ARG A 20 -31.68 -13.11 8.67
CA ARG A 20 -31.71 -14.53 8.27
C ARG A 20 -32.49 -15.39 9.27
N ARG A 21 -32.33 -15.13 10.58
CA ARG A 21 -33.07 -15.80 11.66
C ARG A 21 -34.55 -15.48 11.61
N TRP A 22 -34.91 -14.21 11.40
CA TRP A 22 -36.28 -13.79 11.22
C TRP A 22 -36.92 -14.45 9.99
N ARG A 23 -36.23 -14.47 8.86
CA ARG A 23 -36.70 -15.17 7.64
C ARG A 23 -36.91 -16.68 7.86
N ALA A 24 -35.99 -17.32 8.58
CA ALA A 24 -36.10 -18.74 8.93
C ALA A 24 -37.31 -19.01 9.85
N ALA A 25 -37.48 -18.17 10.89
CA ALA A 25 -38.63 -18.27 11.80
C ALA A 25 -39.96 -18.07 11.06
N LYS A 26 -40.02 -17.10 10.14
CA LYS A 26 -41.19 -16.87 9.28
C LYS A 26 -41.49 -18.08 8.38
N LYS A 27 -40.45 -18.71 7.78
CA LYS A 27 -40.64 -19.94 7.00
C LYS A 27 -41.08 -21.12 7.85
N ALA A 28 -40.65 -21.19 9.11
CA ALA A 28 -41.06 -22.23 10.06
C ALA A 28 -42.45 -21.92 10.72
N ASN A 29 -43.14 -20.87 10.28
CA ASN A 29 -44.41 -20.43 10.82
C ASN A 29 -44.42 -20.21 12.37
N LEU A 30 -43.27 -19.79 12.92
CA LEU A 30 -43.20 -19.45 14.34
C LEU A 30 -43.95 -18.16 14.59
N LYS A 31 -44.83 -18.16 15.62
CA LYS A 31 -45.65 -17.00 16.01
C LYS A 31 -44.82 -15.93 16.70
N GLU A 32 -43.76 -16.33 17.41
CA GLU A 32 -42.92 -15.46 18.21
C GLU A 32 -41.46 -15.87 18.08
N ILE A 33 -40.56 -14.88 18.17
CA ILE A 33 -39.11 -15.12 18.20
C ILE A 33 -38.50 -14.21 19.28
N PRO A 34 -37.44 -14.64 19.98
CA PRO A 34 -36.78 -13.81 20.97
C PRO A 34 -36.07 -12.64 20.29
N ALA A 35 -36.33 -11.44 20.81
CA ALA A 35 -35.77 -10.19 20.31
C ALA A 35 -35.23 -9.32 21.44
N VAL A 36 -34.11 -8.61 21.18
CA VAL A 36 -33.59 -7.57 22.06
C VAL A 36 -33.97 -6.21 21.46
N ILE A 37 -34.75 -5.45 22.20
CA ILE A 37 -35.19 -4.10 21.79
C ILE A 37 -34.12 -3.10 22.27
N ARG A 38 -33.54 -2.33 21.36
CA ARG A 38 -32.65 -1.22 21.65
C ARG A 38 -32.99 -0.03 20.79
N LYS A 39 -32.86 1.18 21.33
CA LYS A 39 -33.00 2.42 20.56
C LYS A 39 -31.66 2.69 19.87
N TYR A 40 -31.67 2.73 18.54
CA TYR A 40 -30.55 3.12 17.69
C TYR A 40 -30.96 4.30 16.81
N SER A 41 -30.02 5.20 16.54
CA SER A 41 -30.19 6.18 15.46
C SER A 41 -30.13 5.48 14.10
N GLU A 42 -30.63 6.13 13.06
CA GLU A 42 -30.52 5.59 11.68
C GLU A 42 -29.09 5.34 11.29
N GLU A 43 -28.17 6.22 11.67
CA GLU A 43 -26.73 6.09 11.45
C GLU A 43 -26.15 4.83 12.14
N GLN A 44 -26.51 4.60 13.40
CA GLN A 44 -26.08 3.39 14.12
C GLN A 44 -26.66 2.11 13.51
N VAL A 45 -27.89 2.14 13.01
CA VAL A 45 -28.48 1.00 12.30
C VAL A 45 -27.71 0.69 11.02
N ALA A 46 -27.35 1.72 10.24
CA ALA A 46 -26.57 1.57 9.01
C ALA A 46 -25.16 1.04 9.31
N GLU A 47 -24.50 1.57 10.36
CA GLU A 47 -23.17 1.09 10.81
C GLU A 47 -23.20 -0.40 11.18
N ILE A 48 -24.16 -0.82 12.01
CA ILE A 48 -24.30 -2.22 12.44
C ILE A 48 -24.55 -3.14 11.24
N ALA A 49 -25.40 -2.72 10.30
CA ALA A 49 -25.70 -3.47 9.09
C ALA A 49 -24.46 -3.64 8.19
N LEU A 50 -23.63 -2.59 8.07
CA LEU A 50 -22.39 -2.63 7.31
C LEU A 50 -21.37 -3.58 7.96
N ILE A 51 -21.24 -3.52 9.30
CA ILE A 51 -20.35 -4.44 10.04
C ILE A 51 -20.82 -5.88 9.91
N GLU A 52 -22.15 -6.17 10.02
CA GLU A 52 -22.68 -7.52 9.79
C GLU A 52 -22.33 -8.01 8.37
N ASN A 53 -22.49 -7.15 7.37
CA ASN A 53 -22.15 -7.49 5.98
C ASN A 53 -20.67 -7.80 5.81
N LEU A 54 -19.78 -7.05 6.47
CA LEU A 54 -18.32 -7.28 6.44
C LEU A 54 -17.88 -8.58 7.14
N GLN A 55 -18.71 -9.14 8.01
CA GLN A 55 -18.46 -10.43 8.66
C GLN A 55 -18.90 -11.65 7.81
N ARG A 56 -19.40 -11.42 6.59
CA ARG A 56 -19.76 -12.55 5.68
C ARG A 56 -18.52 -13.21 5.12
N GLU A 57 -18.56 -14.53 5.01
CA GLU A 57 -17.42 -15.38 4.57
C GLU A 57 -17.05 -15.23 3.07
N ASN A 58 -17.93 -14.61 2.24
CA ASN A 58 -17.79 -14.63 0.78
C ASN A 58 -17.50 -13.25 0.16
N LEU A 59 -16.99 -12.29 0.92
CA LEU A 59 -16.57 -10.99 0.37
C LEU A 59 -15.26 -11.13 -0.40
N ASN A 60 -15.19 -10.52 -1.57
CA ASN A 60 -13.91 -10.38 -2.25
C ASN A 60 -13.03 -9.32 -1.54
N PRO A 61 -11.69 -9.33 -1.74
CA PRO A 61 -10.79 -8.41 -1.05
C PRO A 61 -11.07 -6.92 -1.31
N ILE A 62 -11.63 -6.56 -2.45
CA ILE A 62 -11.97 -5.18 -2.80
C ILE A 62 -13.29 -4.75 -2.13
N GLU A 63 -14.31 -5.61 -2.11
CA GLU A 63 -15.54 -5.35 -1.37
C GLU A 63 -15.27 -5.12 0.12
N GLU A 64 -14.41 -5.97 0.71
CA GLU A 64 -13.98 -5.81 2.10
C GLU A 64 -13.27 -4.46 2.33
N ALA A 65 -12.37 -4.08 1.43
CA ALA A 65 -11.65 -2.81 1.52
C ALA A 65 -12.60 -1.59 1.38
N ILE A 66 -13.56 -1.66 0.46
CA ILE A 66 -14.60 -0.62 0.30
C ILE A 66 -15.44 -0.49 1.57
N GLY A 67 -15.85 -1.62 2.17
CA GLY A 67 -16.61 -1.59 3.40
C GLY A 67 -15.85 -0.95 4.56
N TYR A 68 -14.53 -1.22 4.70
CA TYR A 68 -13.72 -0.54 5.72
C TYR A 68 -13.56 0.96 5.42
N ASN A 69 -13.41 1.33 4.17
CA ASN A 69 -13.33 2.74 3.78
C ASN A 69 -14.63 3.49 4.12
N LEU A 70 -15.79 2.91 3.82
CA LEU A 70 -17.08 3.47 4.17
C LEU A 70 -17.25 3.65 5.69
N LEU A 71 -16.79 2.67 6.51
CA LEU A 71 -16.81 2.81 7.97
C LEU A 71 -15.94 3.98 8.46
N MET A 72 -14.84 4.27 7.78
CA MET A 72 -13.97 5.40 8.13
C MET A 72 -14.59 6.74 7.68
N ASP A 73 -15.09 6.82 6.46
CA ASP A 73 -15.49 8.06 5.83
C ASP A 73 -16.89 8.52 6.31
N GLU A 74 -17.86 7.60 6.39
CA GLU A 74 -19.25 7.97 6.75
C GLU A 74 -19.50 7.90 8.26
N PHE A 75 -18.86 6.96 8.97
CA PHE A 75 -19.06 6.78 10.41
C PHE A 75 -17.92 7.28 11.28
N ASN A 76 -16.89 7.93 10.68
CA ASN A 76 -15.72 8.48 11.36
C ASN A 76 -15.01 7.47 12.28
N LEU A 77 -15.03 6.17 11.93
CA LEU A 77 -14.39 5.14 12.72
C LEU A 77 -12.88 5.07 12.42
N THR A 78 -12.09 4.93 13.45
CA THR A 78 -10.64 4.66 13.29
C THR A 78 -10.39 3.20 12.91
N GLN A 79 -9.27 2.92 12.23
CA GLN A 79 -8.87 1.54 11.91
C GLN A 79 -8.81 0.64 13.16
N GLU A 80 -8.48 1.21 14.32
CA GLU A 80 -8.44 0.49 15.60
C GLU A 80 -9.85 0.05 16.02
N LEU A 81 -10.83 0.97 15.99
CA LEU A 81 -12.22 0.66 16.32
C LEU A 81 -12.82 -0.35 15.35
N ILE A 82 -12.54 -0.22 14.04
CA ILE A 82 -12.99 -1.18 13.04
C ILE A 82 -12.41 -2.57 13.34
N SER A 83 -11.10 -2.65 13.68
CA SER A 83 -10.44 -3.92 13.98
C SER A 83 -11.09 -4.65 15.16
N GLN A 84 -11.43 -3.92 16.22
CA GLN A 84 -12.13 -4.46 17.40
C GLN A 84 -13.53 -4.95 17.05
N ARG A 85 -14.30 -4.19 16.25
CA ARG A 85 -15.69 -4.52 15.90
C ARG A 85 -15.82 -5.68 14.92
N VAL A 86 -14.87 -5.78 13.98
CA VAL A 86 -14.86 -6.85 12.95
C VAL A 86 -14.10 -8.10 13.41
N GLY A 87 -13.30 -8.00 14.49
CA GLY A 87 -12.50 -9.12 15.00
C GLY A 87 -11.25 -9.43 14.16
N LYS A 88 -10.72 -8.43 13.43
CA LYS A 88 -9.49 -8.55 12.63
C LYS A 88 -8.39 -7.66 13.22
N SER A 89 -7.12 -7.94 12.90
CA SER A 89 -6.04 -7.05 13.34
C SER A 89 -6.06 -5.71 12.61
N ARG A 90 -5.62 -4.63 13.29
CA ARG A 90 -5.46 -3.31 12.67
C ARG A 90 -4.59 -3.36 11.41
N SER A 91 -3.54 -4.18 11.41
CA SER A 91 -2.68 -4.36 10.25
C SER A 91 -3.40 -5.03 9.07
N ALA A 92 -4.35 -5.93 9.33
CA ALA A 92 -5.19 -6.53 8.29
C ALA A 92 -6.09 -5.46 7.65
N ILE A 93 -6.75 -4.62 8.47
CA ILE A 93 -7.59 -3.50 7.98
C ILE A 93 -6.76 -2.54 7.12
N ALA A 94 -5.59 -2.10 7.62
CA ALA A 94 -4.70 -1.22 6.87
C ALA A 94 -4.25 -1.83 5.53
N ASN A 95 -3.94 -3.12 5.50
CA ASN A 95 -3.56 -3.81 4.27
C ASN A 95 -4.73 -3.92 3.28
N SER A 96 -5.95 -4.18 3.75
CA SER A 96 -7.15 -4.19 2.90
C SER A 96 -7.40 -2.80 2.29
N LEU A 97 -7.36 -1.74 3.09
CA LEU A 97 -7.54 -0.37 2.61
C LEU A 97 -6.51 0.03 1.53
N ARG A 98 -5.27 -0.43 1.66
CA ARG A 98 -4.24 -0.19 0.63
C ARG A 98 -4.58 -0.81 -0.73
N LEU A 99 -5.42 -1.85 -0.80
CA LEU A 99 -5.83 -2.45 -2.06
C LEU A 99 -6.58 -1.47 -2.96
N LEU A 100 -7.28 -0.49 -2.38
CA LEU A 100 -8.01 0.55 -3.11
C LEU A 100 -7.09 1.53 -3.86
N SER A 101 -5.81 1.56 -3.51
CA SER A 101 -4.80 2.37 -4.23
C SER A 101 -4.20 1.67 -5.45
N LEU A 102 -4.58 0.42 -5.73
CA LEU A 102 -4.17 -0.30 -6.93
C LEU A 102 -4.94 0.20 -8.15
N GLU A 103 -4.36 0.03 -9.32
CA GLU A 103 -4.95 0.32 -10.60
C GLU A 103 -6.20 -0.55 -10.85
N ASP A 104 -7.23 0.00 -11.50
CA ASP A 104 -8.52 -0.67 -11.75
C ASP A 104 -8.38 -2.05 -12.40
N GLU A 105 -7.39 -2.22 -13.28
CA GLU A 105 -7.10 -3.50 -13.93
C GLU A 105 -6.71 -4.57 -12.89
N ILE A 106 -5.88 -4.20 -11.89
CA ILE A 106 -5.44 -5.10 -10.84
C ILE A 106 -6.56 -5.36 -9.83
N GLN A 107 -7.37 -4.34 -9.51
CA GLN A 107 -8.55 -4.52 -8.66
C GLN A 107 -9.55 -5.51 -9.27
N LYS A 108 -9.79 -5.43 -10.58
CA LYS A 108 -10.63 -6.42 -11.29
C LYS A 108 -10.07 -7.84 -11.18
N MET A 109 -8.76 -8.02 -11.27
CA MET A 109 -8.12 -9.33 -11.10
C MET A 109 -8.32 -9.89 -9.68
N LEU A 110 -8.33 -9.02 -8.66
CA LEU A 110 -8.63 -9.40 -7.26
C LEU A 110 -10.11 -9.77 -7.08
N ILE A 111 -11.02 -9.04 -7.70
CA ILE A 111 -12.46 -9.34 -7.67
C ILE A 111 -12.75 -10.69 -8.32
N LEU A 112 -12.10 -10.98 -9.45
CA LEU A 112 -12.23 -12.25 -10.17
C LEU A 112 -11.50 -13.42 -9.47
N GLY A 113 -10.70 -13.15 -8.43
CA GLY A 113 -9.94 -14.17 -7.70
C GLY A 113 -8.72 -14.72 -8.46
N THR A 114 -8.35 -14.13 -9.61
CA THR A 114 -7.13 -14.50 -10.35
C THR A 114 -5.86 -14.03 -9.62
N LEU A 115 -5.97 -13.00 -8.80
CA LEU A 115 -4.96 -12.57 -7.85
C LEU A 115 -5.47 -12.71 -6.41
N THR A 116 -4.57 -13.03 -5.50
CA THR A 116 -4.87 -13.06 -4.05
C THR A 116 -4.44 -11.76 -3.38
N SER A 117 -4.98 -11.50 -2.17
CA SER A 117 -4.53 -10.36 -1.35
C SER A 117 -3.02 -10.40 -1.01
N GLY A 118 -2.42 -11.60 -0.98
CA GLY A 118 -0.97 -11.78 -0.85
C GLY A 118 -0.21 -11.25 -2.07
N HIS A 119 -0.67 -11.58 -3.28
CA HIS A 119 -0.10 -11.05 -4.53
C HIS A 119 -0.24 -9.52 -4.59
N ALA A 120 -1.40 -8.99 -4.21
CA ALA A 120 -1.64 -7.55 -4.19
C ALA A 120 -0.67 -6.79 -3.27
N ARG A 121 -0.31 -7.37 -2.10
CA ARG A 121 0.70 -6.78 -1.21
C ARG A 121 2.10 -6.75 -1.85
N ALA A 122 2.49 -7.80 -2.58
CA ALA A 122 3.74 -7.81 -3.33
C ALA A 122 3.73 -6.73 -4.42
N ILE A 123 2.63 -6.57 -5.15
CA ILE A 123 2.44 -5.54 -6.19
C ILE A 123 2.51 -4.13 -5.58
N LEU A 124 1.86 -3.89 -4.45
CA LEU A 124 1.86 -2.60 -3.74
C LEU A 124 3.24 -2.20 -3.19
N SER A 125 4.21 -3.10 -3.16
CA SER A 125 5.58 -2.75 -2.81
C SER A 125 6.30 -1.96 -3.91
N LEU A 126 5.78 -1.97 -5.14
CA LEU A 126 6.31 -1.20 -6.27
C LEU A 126 5.69 0.20 -6.28
N ASP A 127 6.51 1.24 -6.50
CA ASP A 127 6.04 2.63 -6.59
C ASP A 127 5.49 2.96 -7.98
N ASP A 128 6.00 2.28 -9.02
CA ASP A 128 5.68 2.55 -10.41
C ASP A 128 4.45 1.75 -10.87
N LYS A 129 3.47 2.46 -11.45
CA LYS A 129 2.21 1.88 -11.93
C LYS A 129 2.40 0.88 -13.07
N GLU A 130 3.31 1.19 -14.02
CA GLU A 130 3.60 0.29 -15.15
C GLU A 130 4.21 -1.03 -14.67
N LEU A 131 5.13 -0.94 -13.68
CA LEU A 131 5.71 -2.13 -13.05
C LEU A 131 4.69 -2.95 -12.27
N ARG A 132 3.72 -2.32 -11.62
CA ARG A 132 2.61 -3.02 -10.93
C ARG A 132 1.78 -3.82 -11.92
N ILE A 133 1.38 -3.20 -13.04
CA ILE A 133 0.61 -3.87 -14.09
C ILE A 133 1.43 -5.00 -14.73
N ALA A 134 2.71 -4.76 -15.03
CA ALA A 134 3.59 -5.79 -15.60
C ALA A 134 3.75 -6.98 -14.64
N LEU A 135 3.95 -6.71 -13.33
CA LEU A 135 4.06 -7.76 -12.32
C LEU A 135 2.76 -8.54 -12.18
N SER A 136 1.59 -7.88 -12.18
CA SER A 136 0.30 -8.56 -12.05
C SER A 136 0.03 -9.52 -13.21
N LYS A 137 0.34 -9.12 -14.44
CA LYS A 137 0.21 -9.98 -15.63
C LYS A 137 1.15 -11.19 -15.52
N ARG A 138 2.40 -10.95 -15.14
CA ARG A 138 3.39 -12.02 -15.01
C ARG A 138 3.06 -13.02 -13.90
N ILE A 139 2.46 -12.57 -12.78
CA ILE A 139 1.98 -13.48 -11.72
C ILE A 139 0.95 -14.46 -12.28
N ILE A 140 0.06 -14.00 -13.15
CA ILE A 140 -1.00 -14.83 -13.75
C ILE A 140 -0.42 -15.75 -14.83
N GLU A 141 0.39 -15.23 -15.74
CA GLU A 141 1.00 -15.96 -16.86
C GLU A 141 1.90 -17.10 -16.38
N ASP A 142 2.78 -16.80 -15.41
CA ASP A 142 3.76 -17.75 -14.88
C ASP A 142 3.21 -18.55 -13.67
N ASN A 143 1.96 -18.32 -13.27
CA ASN A 143 1.28 -18.94 -12.13
C ASN A 143 2.11 -18.86 -10.82
N LEU A 144 2.67 -17.68 -10.55
CA LEU A 144 3.59 -17.45 -9.44
C LEU A 144 2.87 -17.53 -8.09
N ASN A 145 3.50 -18.14 -7.10
CA ASN A 145 3.03 -18.05 -5.72
C ASN A 145 3.44 -16.71 -5.08
N VAL A 146 2.88 -16.39 -3.90
CA VAL A 146 3.11 -15.11 -3.22
C VAL A 146 4.60 -14.84 -2.97
N ARG A 147 5.38 -15.87 -2.55
CA ARG A 147 6.82 -15.70 -2.29
C ARG A 147 7.62 -15.39 -3.55
N GLN A 148 7.26 -16.02 -4.66
CA GLN A 148 7.89 -15.75 -5.97
C GLN A 148 7.54 -14.34 -6.45
N ALA A 149 6.28 -13.91 -6.28
CA ALA A 149 5.84 -12.56 -6.59
C ALA A 149 6.59 -11.51 -5.76
N GLU A 150 6.77 -11.74 -4.45
CA GLU A 150 7.58 -10.86 -3.58
C GLU A 150 9.05 -10.80 -4.01
N ALA A 151 9.65 -11.94 -4.37
CA ALA A 151 11.04 -11.99 -4.85
C ALA A 151 11.19 -11.20 -6.16
N LEU A 152 10.25 -11.36 -7.10
CA LEU A 152 10.24 -10.65 -8.37
C LEU A 152 10.01 -9.15 -8.17
N ALA A 153 9.11 -8.74 -7.29
CA ALA A 153 8.89 -7.35 -6.92
C ALA A 153 10.20 -6.71 -6.38
N LYS A 154 10.92 -7.40 -5.48
CA LYS A 154 12.22 -6.94 -4.98
C LYS A 154 13.28 -6.80 -6.07
N GLN A 155 13.28 -7.70 -7.06
CA GLN A 155 14.19 -7.59 -8.21
C GLN A 155 13.87 -6.38 -9.08
N LEU A 156 12.57 -6.13 -9.33
CA LEU A 156 12.12 -4.97 -10.10
C LEU A 156 12.41 -3.65 -9.39
N GLN A 157 12.26 -3.61 -8.06
CA GLN A 157 12.67 -2.44 -7.26
C GLN A 157 14.18 -2.16 -7.35
N LYS A 158 15.02 -3.20 -7.29
CA LYS A 158 16.48 -3.07 -7.42
C LYS A 158 16.90 -2.64 -8.82
N LYS A 159 16.16 -3.05 -9.83
CA LYS A 159 16.26 -2.50 -11.19
C LYS A 159 15.48 -1.17 -11.26
N LYS A 160 15.73 -0.23 -10.30
CA LYS A 160 15.34 1.16 -10.57
C LYS A 160 15.84 1.48 -11.97
N PRO A 161 15.00 2.00 -12.88
CA PRO A 161 15.51 2.47 -14.16
C PRO A 161 16.63 3.44 -13.78
N GLN A 162 17.86 3.14 -14.20
CA GLN A 162 18.83 4.20 -14.33
C GLN A 162 18.03 5.30 -15.01
N LYS A 163 17.84 6.46 -14.31
CA LYS A 163 17.27 7.66 -14.92
C LYS A 163 17.70 7.63 -16.37
N LYS A 164 16.71 7.60 -17.32
CA LYS A 164 17.00 7.68 -18.76
C LYS A 164 18.21 8.58 -18.84
N LYS A 165 19.35 8.10 -19.34
CA LYS A 165 20.49 8.94 -19.63
C LYS A 165 19.90 10.03 -20.50
N THR A 166 19.56 11.18 -19.92
CA THR A 166 19.43 12.40 -20.68
C THR A 166 20.66 12.38 -21.54
N GLU A 167 20.49 12.47 -22.85
CA GLU A 167 21.63 12.54 -23.78
C GLU A 167 22.62 13.49 -23.15
N LYS A 168 23.83 12.96 -22.84
CA LYS A 168 24.86 13.74 -22.17
C LYS A 168 25.07 14.97 -23.04
N THR A 169 24.84 16.14 -22.49
CA THR A 169 25.15 17.38 -23.22
C THR A 169 26.65 17.41 -23.50
N ALA A 170 27.08 18.13 -24.52
CA ALA A 170 28.50 18.32 -24.79
C ALA A 170 29.29 18.76 -23.52
N TYR A 171 28.62 19.52 -22.67
CA TYR A 171 29.12 19.98 -21.38
C TYR A 171 29.29 18.85 -20.34
N ASP A 172 28.36 17.89 -20.28
CA ASP A 172 28.50 16.73 -19.38
C ASP A 172 29.68 15.85 -19.74
N ILE A 173 29.96 15.73 -21.04
CA ILE A 173 31.16 14.98 -21.56
C ILE A 173 32.43 15.70 -21.13
N GLU A 174 32.46 17.02 -21.17
CA GLU A 174 33.62 17.84 -20.75
C GLU A 174 33.86 17.71 -19.23
N ILE A 175 32.82 17.79 -18.42
CA ILE A 175 32.88 17.56 -16.96
C ILE A 175 33.42 16.16 -16.64
N GLU A 176 32.98 15.13 -17.37
CA GLU A 176 33.45 13.77 -17.17
C GLU A 176 34.96 13.61 -17.51
N LYS A 177 35.42 14.30 -18.55
CA LYS A 177 36.88 14.35 -18.88
C LYS A 177 37.68 15.02 -17.77
N ILE A 178 37.21 16.18 -17.27
CA ILE A 178 37.84 16.88 -16.16
C ILE A 178 37.87 16.02 -14.89
N GLN A 179 36.78 15.33 -14.58
CA GLN A 179 36.67 14.41 -13.44
C GLN A 179 37.68 13.28 -13.52
N ASN A 180 37.85 12.67 -14.71
CA ASN A 180 38.80 11.59 -14.94
C ASN A 180 40.24 12.12 -14.83
N THR A 181 40.53 13.28 -15.37
CA THR A 181 41.87 13.92 -15.28
C THR A 181 42.24 14.20 -13.83
N LEU A 182 41.33 14.78 -13.05
CA LEU A 182 41.51 15.04 -11.62
C LEU A 182 41.68 13.74 -10.81
N SER A 183 40.88 12.72 -11.08
CA SER A 183 41.02 11.43 -10.42
C SER A 183 42.38 10.77 -10.70
N SER A 184 42.87 10.85 -11.95
CA SER A 184 44.19 10.35 -12.32
C SER A 184 45.32 11.15 -11.70
N ALA A 185 45.24 12.48 -11.67
CA ALA A 185 46.23 13.35 -11.08
C ALA A 185 46.33 13.17 -9.56
N MET A 186 45.21 13.07 -8.86
CA MET A 186 45.11 12.94 -7.40
C MET A 186 45.29 11.49 -6.92
N GLY A 187 45.22 10.50 -7.80
CA GLY A 187 45.32 9.08 -7.44
C GLY A 187 44.16 8.61 -6.54
N THR A 188 43.06 9.32 -6.54
CA THR A 188 41.86 9.00 -5.73
C THR A 188 40.59 9.34 -6.48
N LYS A 189 39.45 8.85 -5.99
CA LYS A 189 38.16 9.06 -6.64
C LYS A 189 37.66 10.48 -6.44
N VAL A 190 37.49 11.19 -7.55
CA VAL A 190 36.88 12.55 -7.58
C VAL A 190 35.53 12.48 -8.24
N ARG A 191 34.53 13.14 -7.68
CA ARG A 191 33.19 13.32 -8.27
C ARG A 191 32.88 14.80 -8.42
N ILE A 192 32.42 15.19 -9.61
CA ILE A 192 32.00 16.55 -9.90
C ILE A 192 30.51 16.55 -10.17
N ASN A 193 29.76 17.15 -9.27
CA ASN A 193 28.33 17.40 -9.44
C ASN A 193 28.13 18.86 -9.84
N HIS A 194 27.68 19.09 -11.06
CA HIS A 194 27.52 20.44 -11.60
C HIS A 194 26.05 20.71 -11.98
N THR A 195 25.60 21.93 -11.71
CA THR A 195 24.32 22.49 -12.17
C THR A 195 24.56 23.92 -12.62
N ALA A 196 23.69 24.48 -13.46
CA ALA A 196 23.83 25.82 -14.01
C ALA A 196 24.08 26.96 -12.99
N LYS A 197 23.73 26.74 -11.71
CA LYS A 197 23.87 27.75 -10.63
C LYS A 197 24.81 27.32 -9.51
N LYS A 198 25.17 26.04 -9.40
CA LYS A 198 25.92 25.51 -8.26
C LYS A 198 26.68 24.25 -8.66
N GLY A 199 27.95 24.14 -8.26
CA GLY A 199 28.75 22.93 -8.42
C GLY A 199 29.31 22.46 -7.08
N LYS A 200 29.59 21.15 -6.97
CA LYS A 200 30.24 20.50 -5.83
C LYS A 200 31.28 19.53 -6.36
N ILE A 201 32.51 19.62 -5.84
CA ILE A 201 33.57 18.66 -6.08
C ILE A 201 33.77 17.88 -4.79
N GLU A 202 33.68 16.54 -4.89
CA GLU A 202 33.90 15.60 -3.79
C GLU A 202 35.14 14.79 -4.10
N ILE A 203 36.10 14.77 -3.18
CA ILE A 203 37.32 13.99 -3.27
C ILE A 203 37.31 12.96 -2.14
N GLU A 204 37.33 11.68 -2.47
CA GLU A 204 37.41 10.61 -1.48
C GLU A 204 38.86 10.41 -1.06
N TYR A 205 39.13 10.19 0.25
CA TYR A 205 40.45 9.85 0.79
C TYR A 205 40.33 8.73 1.82
N TYR A 206 41.37 7.94 1.95
CA TYR A 206 41.40 6.76 2.80
C TYR A 206 42.58 6.82 3.80
N GLY A 207 42.36 7.55 4.90
CA GLY A 207 43.35 7.73 5.95
C GLY A 207 44.08 9.08 5.92
N ASN A 208 44.87 9.35 6.96
CA ASN A 208 45.53 10.65 7.16
C ASN A 208 46.63 10.93 6.10
N GLU A 209 47.38 9.93 5.69
CA GLU A 209 48.42 10.10 4.66
C GLU A 209 47.82 10.50 3.31
N ASP A 210 46.67 9.89 2.95
CA ASP A 210 45.97 10.21 1.72
C ASP A 210 45.34 11.62 1.80
N PHE A 211 44.89 12.02 2.97
CA PHE A 211 44.36 13.36 3.23
C PHE A 211 45.45 14.43 3.06
N GLU A 212 46.61 14.24 3.66
CA GLU A 212 47.74 15.17 3.49
C GLU A 212 48.21 15.27 2.04
N ARG A 213 48.23 14.14 1.31
CA ARG A 213 48.54 14.11 -0.11
C ARG A 213 47.53 14.94 -0.92
N VAL A 214 46.24 14.80 -0.64
CA VAL A 214 45.17 15.59 -1.29
C VAL A 214 45.31 17.07 -0.96
N LEU A 215 45.59 17.43 0.30
CA LEU A 215 45.84 18.82 0.70
C LEU A 215 47.06 19.42 -0.01
N GLY A 216 48.10 18.62 -0.24
CA GLY A 216 49.31 19.02 -0.97
C GLY A 216 49.03 19.55 -2.39
N PHE A 217 47.99 19.01 -3.07
CA PHE A 217 47.57 19.50 -4.39
C PHE A 217 46.98 20.91 -4.34
N PHE A 218 46.48 21.32 -3.19
CA PHE A 218 45.92 22.68 -2.98
C PHE A 218 46.92 23.68 -2.36
N ASN A 219 48.21 23.28 -2.24
CA ASN A 219 49.26 24.03 -1.54
C ASN A 219 48.87 24.42 -0.08
N ILE A 220 48.01 23.65 0.55
CA ILE A 220 47.63 23.81 1.96
C ILE A 220 48.59 22.91 2.76
N LYS A 221 49.53 23.52 3.53
CA LYS A 221 50.33 22.79 4.53
C LYS A 221 49.46 22.70 5.80
N GLY A 222 49.19 21.46 6.24
CA GLY A 222 48.65 21.29 7.60
C GLY A 222 49.69 21.79 8.62
N GLU A 223 49.23 22.59 9.59
CA GLU A 223 50.03 22.98 10.76
C GLU A 223 50.27 21.78 11.69
#